data_50a7b8d181bebb90113d9f0192d7f836
#
_entry.id   50a7b8d181bebb90113d9f0192d7f836
#
_cell.length_a   1.000
_cell.length_b   1.000
_cell.length_c   1.000
_cell.angle_alpha   90.00
_cell.angle_beta   90.00
_cell.angle_gamma   90.00
#
_symmetry.space_group_name_H-M   'P 1'
#
loop_
_entity.id
_entity.type
_entity.pdbx_description
1 polymer ?
#
loop_
_entity_poly.entity_id
_entity_poly.type
_entity_poly.pdbx_seq_one_letter_code
_entity_poly.pdbx_strand_id
1 'polypeptide(L)'
;MKNHGKASNPGVVVIVVSDDLAVRNSLKFWLEIEGLTVRGYVSGADLFGAGDLARCDCYVVDQKMSAISGLDLIAQLRDRHFTAPAILIASHPSLLLREQAQKADVLIVEKPLLGNGLLDKIHDMVSGRG
;
A
#
# COMPACT_ATOMS: atom_id res chain seq x y z
N MET A 1 -26.17 -11.71 8.05
CA MET A 1 -25.58 -11.53 8.03
C MET A 1 -24.73 -11.39 8.09
N LYS A 2 -24.38 -11.62 8.25
CA LYS A 2 -23.60 -11.46 8.45
C LYS A 2 -22.65 -11.57 8.26
N ASN A 3 -22.21 -11.75 8.00
CA ASN A 3 -21.26 -11.86 7.83
C ASN A 3 -20.50 -11.62 8.14
N HIS A 4 -20.20 -11.75 8.52
CA HIS A 4 -19.48 -11.43 8.86
C HIS A 4 -18.32 -11.15 8.91
N GLY A 5 -17.75 -11.79 9.48
CA GLY A 5 -16.41 -11.48 9.78
C GLY A 5 -15.71 -10.70 8.77
N LYS A 6 -16.05 -10.90 7.55
CA LYS A 6 -15.52 -10.15 6.54
C LYS A 6 -15.84 -8.78 6.66
N ALA A 7 -16.88 -8.51 7.30
CA ALA A 7 -17.28 -7.17 7.48
C ALA A 7 -16.37 -6.40 8.39
N SER A 8 -15.33 -7.05 8.89
CA SER A 8 -14.45 -6.39 9.82
C SER A 8 -13.82 -5.12 9.27
N ASN A 9 -13.77 -4.93 7.95
CA ASN A 9 -13.12 -3.76 7.38
C ASN A 9 -13.95 -3.05 6.33
N PRO A 10 -15.26 -2.86 6.59
CA PRO A 10 -16.06 -2.14 5.61
C PRO A 10 -15.57 -0.71 5.51
N GLY A 11 -15.38 -0.23 4.31
CA GLY A 11 -14.97 1.14 4.11
C GLY A 11 -13.47 1.39 4.16
N VAL A 12 -12.68 0.39 4.47
CA VAL A 12 -11.22 0.57 4.43
C VAL A 12 -10.77 0.64 2.98
N VAL A 13 -10.06 1.70 2.64
CA VAL A 13 -9.59 1.96 1.28
C VAL A 13 -8.08 1.83 1.22
N VAL A 14 -7.60 0.98 0.33
CA VAL A 14 -6.16 0.77 0.11
C VAL A 14 -5.83 1.25 -1.29
N ILE A 15 -4.80 2.08 -1.40
CA ILE A 15 -4.29 2.51 -2.69
C ILE A 15 -3.02 1.72 -2.99
N VAL A 16 -3.01 1.02 -4.12
CA VAL A 16 -1.87 0.22 -4.56
C VAL A 16 -1.22 0.92 -5.75
N VAL A 17 0.08 1.16 -5.67
CA VAL A 17 0.83 1.76 -6.78
C VAL A 17 1.94 0.81 -7.21
N SER A 18 1.88 0.36 -8.46
CA SER A 18 2.89 -0.51 -9.05
C SER A 18 2.75 -0.42 -10.56
N ASP A 19 3.87 -0.36 -11.29
CA ASP A 19 3.80 -0.39 -12.74
C ASP A 19 3.75 -1.83 -13.29
N ASP A 20 3.74 -2.81 -12.41
CA ASP A 20 3.59 -4.22 -12.78
C ASP A 20 2.11 -4.60 -12.69
N LEU A 21 1.50 -4.87 -13.84
CA LEU A 21 0.08 -5.20 -13.90
C LEU A 21 -0.26 -6.44 -13.07
N ALA A 22 0.62 -7.45 -13.08
CA ALA A 22 0.36 -8.67 -12.33
C ALA A 22 0.32 -8.38 -10.83
N VAL A 23 1.20 -7.54 -10.35
CA VAL A 23 1.23 -7.16 -8.94
C VAL A 23 -0.07 -6.41 -8.58
N ARG A 24 -0.45 -5.41 -9.40
CA ARG A 24 -1.67 -4.65 -9.13
C ARG A 24 -2.90 -5.53 -9.11
N ASN A 25 -3.03 -6.39 -10.11
CA ASN A 25 -4.21 -7.24 -10.22
C ASN A 25 -4.27 -8.26 -9.10
N SER A 26 -3.15 -8.85 -8.74
CA SER A 26 -3.11 -9.83 -7.65
C SER A 26 -3.49 -9.19 -6.33
N LEU A 27 -2.95 -8.03 -6.03
CA LEU A 27 -3.26 -7.34 -4.78
C LEU A 27 -4.71 -6.90 -4.74
N LYS A 28 -5.21 -6.37 -5.84
CA LYS A 28 -6.60 -5.94 -5.90
C LYS A 28 -7.53 -7.11 -5.65
N PHE A 29 -7.32 -8.22 -6.35
CA PHE A 29 -8.16 -9.40 -6.21
C PHE A 29 -8.12 -9.92 -4.77
N TRP A 30 -6.93 -10.09 -4.22
CA TRP A 30 -6.73 -10.66 -2.90
C TRP A 30 -7.34 -9.81 -1.80
N LEU A 31 -7.06 -8.51 -1.83
CA LEU A 31 -7.53 -7.62 -0.78
C LEU A 31 -9.03 -7.37 -0.89
N GLU A 32 -9.59 -7.37 -2.10
CA GLU A 32 -11.04 -7.20 -2.26
C GLU A 32 -11.81 -8.42 -1.76
N ILE A 33 -11.23 -9.60 -1.92
CA ILE A 33 -11.85 -10.81 -1.33
C ILE A 33 -11.96 -10.66 0.17
N GLU A 34 -11.01 -9.99 0.79
CA GLU A 34 -10.99 -9.80 2.24
C GLU A 34 -11.84 -8.61 2.70
N GLY A 35 -12.56 -7.99 1.79
CA GLY A 35 -13.50 -6.94 2.16
C GLY A 35 -12.98 -5.52 2.05
N LEU A 36 -11.74 -5.32 1.58
CA LEU A 36 -11.21 -3.98 1.44
C LEU A 36 -11.56 -3.41 0.08
N THR A 37 -11.59 -2.08 -0.01
CA THR A 37 -11.74 -1.39 -1.29
C THR A 37 -10.34 -1.05 -1.80
N VAL A 38 -10.04 -1.41 -3.04
CA VAL A 38 -8.70 -1.23 -3.58
C VAL A 38 -8.74 -0.37 -4.84
N ARG A 39 -7.86 0.63 -4.88
CA ARG A 39 -7.66 1.44 -6.09
C ARG A 39 -6.23 1.27 -6.52
N GLY A 40 -6.03 0.90 -7.78
CA GLY A 40 -4.70 0.64 -8.33
C GLY A 40 -4.27 1.73 -9.29
N TYR A 41 -3.00 2.11 -9.21
CA TYR A 41 -2.42 3.12 -10.08
C TYR A 41 -1.08 2.63 -10.61
N VAL A 42 -0.77 3.02 -11.84
CA VAL A 42 0.44 2.57 -12.54
C VAL A 42 1.67 3.33 -12.06
N SER A 43 1.49 4.56 -11.64
CA SER A 43 2.61 5.45 -11.31
C SER A 43 2.17 6.52 -10.35
N GLY A 44 3.14 7.26 -9.83
CA GLY A 44 2.85 8.42 -9.00
C GLY A 44 2.08 9.48 -9.76
N ALA A 45 2.46 9.72 -11.02
CA ALA A 45 1.76 10.71 -11.84
C ALA A 45 0.29 10.35 -12.02
N ASP A 46 0.01 9.07 -12.25
CA ASP A 46 -1.35 8.57 -12.39
C ASP A 46 -2.12 8.74 -11.09
N LEU A 47 -1.48 8.45 -9.99
CA LEU A 47 -2.07 8.59 -8.66
C LEU A 47 -2.44 10.05 -8.37
N PHE A 48 -1.50 10.97 -8.56
CA PHE A 48 -1.75 12.37 -8.26
C PHE A 48 -2.77 12.99 -9.20
N GLY A 49 -2.88 12.46 -10.41
CA GLY A 49 -3.88 12.93 -11.37
C GLY A 49 -5.30 12.49 -11.07
N ALA A 50 -5.47 11.49 -10.22
CA ALA A 50 -6.78 10.93 -9.92
C ALA A 50 -7.66 11.84 -9.07
N GLY A 51 -7.06 12.62 -8.19
CA GLY A 51 -7.81 13.66 -7.45
C GLY A 51 -8.55 13.19 -6.21
N ASP A 52 -8.49 11.91 -5.85
CA ASP A 52 -9.23 11.44 -4.67
C ASP A 52 -8.33 10.77 -3.63
N LEU A 53 -7.13 11.29 -3.49
CA LEU A 53 -6.13 10.73 -2.58
C LEU A 53 -6.51 10.81 -1.11
N ALA A 54 -7.36 11.76 -0.77
CA ALA A 54 -7.75 11.95 0.63
C ALA A 54 -8.51 10.75 1.18
N ARG A 55 -9.13 9.94 0.30
CA ARG A 55 -9.87 8.78 0.74
C ARG A 55 -9.00 7.54 0.69
N CYS A 56 -8.04 7.48 1.61
CA CYS A 56 -7.11 6.37 1.67
C CYS A 56 -6.75 6.06 3.12
N ASP A 57 -6.84 4.81 3.47
CA ASP A 57 -6.48 4.35 4.81
C ASP A 57 -5.08 3.74 4.85
N CYS A 58 -4.58 3.28 3.72
CA CYS A 58 -3.25 2.68 3.65
C CYS A 58 -2.75 2.70 2.21
N TYR A 59 -1.49 3.08 2.02
CA TYR A 59 -0.82 2.99 0.73
C TYR A 59 0.02 1.72 0.68
N VAL A 60 -0.04 0.99 -0.43
CA VAL A 60 0.83 -0.14 -0.69
C VAL A 60 1.57 0.19 -1.98
N VAL A 61 2.88 0.41 -1.90
CA VAL A 61 3.66 0.96 -3.00
C VAL A 61 4.82 0.01 -3.33
N ASP A 62 4.95 -0.31 -4.62
CA ASP A 62 6.05 -1.12 -5.09
C ASP A 62 7.32 -0.29 -5.14
N GLN A 63 8.42 -0.82 -4.61
CA GLN A 63 9.68 -0.07 -4.59
C GLN A 63 10.26 0.09 -5.99
N LYS A 64 10.19 -0.96 -6.80
CA LYS A 64 10.79 -0.91 -8.12
C LYS A 64 9.79 -0.45 -9.15
N MET A 65 9.89 0.80 -9.55
CA MET A 65 9.04 1.39 -10.58
C MET A 65 9.90 2.21 -11.52
N SER A 66 9.36 2.48 -12.73
CA SER A 66 10.14 3.09 -13.79
C SER A 66 10.52 4.54 -13.53
N ALA A 67 9.59 5.35 -13.09
CA ALA A 67 9.81 6.79 -13.01
C ALA A 67 10.52 7.19 -11.72
N ILE A 68 10.02 6.73 -10.58
CA ILE A 68 10.65 6.99 -9.29
C ILE A 68 10.50 5.74 -8.43
N SER A 69 11.32 5.62 -7.41
CA SER A 69 11.18 4.51 -6.49
C SER A 69 9.94 4.67 -5.61
N GLY A 70 9.47 3.57 -5.08
CA GLY A 70 8.31 3.60 -4.18
C GLY A 70 8.56 4.46 -2.96
N LEU A 71 9.75 4.38 -2.38
CA LEU A 71 10.07 5.18 -1.20
C LEU A 71 10.04 6.67 -1.52
N ASP A 72 10.54 7.06 -2.70
CA ASP A 72 10.48 8.46 -3.13
C ASP A 72 9.05 8.92 -3.36
N LEU A 73 8.20 8.05 -3.90
CA LEU A 73 6.79 8.37 -4.05
C LEU A 73 6.13 8.61 -2.69
N ILE A 74 6.44 7.78 -1.72
CA ILE A 74 5.90 7.96 -0.37
C ILE A 74 6.36 9.30 0.20
N ALA A 75 7.61 9.68 -0.04
CA ALA A 75 8.10 10.99 0.39
C ALA A 75 7.31 12.12 -0.25
N GLN A 76 6.97 12.00 -1.53
CA GLN A 76 6.14 13.00 -2.20
C GLN A 76 4.74 13.07 -1.60
N LEU A 77 4.18 11.93 -1.22
CA LEU A 77 2.88 11.92 -0.55
C LEU A 77 2.94 12.68 0.77
N ARG A 78 4.00 12.46 1.55
CA ARG A 78 4.17 13.15 2.82
C ARG A 78 4.34 14.66 2.63
N ASP A 79 5.08 15.06 1.59
CA ASP A 79 5.27 16.47 1.27
C ASP A 79 3.95 17.15 0.92
N ARG A 80 3.01 16.39 0.40
CA ARG A 80 1.68 16.90 0.06
C ARG A 80 0.67 16.69 1.18
N HIS A 81 1.16 16.30 2.35
CA HIS A 81 0.35 16.15 3.56
C HIS A 81 -0.63 14.97 3.53
N PHE A 82 -0.35 13.96 2.73
CA PHE A 82 -1.10 12.71 2.78
C PHE A 82 -0.42 11.81 3.79
N THR A 83 -1.09 11.55 4.91
CA THR A 83 -0.47 10.94 6.08
C THR A 83 -0.89 9.51 6.37
N ALA A 84 -1.70 8.91 5.50
CA ALA A 84 -2.10 7.51 5.71
C ALA A 84 -0.85 6.62 5.79
N PRO A 85 -0.89 5.56 6.58
CA PRO A 85 0.25 4.65 6.68
C PRO A 85 0.63 4.10 5.31
N ALA A 86 1.91 3.82 5.12
CA ALA A 86 2.43 3.31 3.87
C ALA A 86 3.23 2.04 4.07
N ILE A 87 3.02 1.09 3.18
CA ILE A 87 3.77 -0.15 3.12
C ILE A 87 4.53 -0.17 1.80
N LEU A 88 5.80 -0.50 1.85
CA LEU A 88 6.65 -0.62 0.69
C LEU A 88 6.85 -2.10 0.39
N ILE A 89 6.55 -2.51 -0.84
CA ILE A 89 6.79 -3.89 -1.27
C ILE A 89 8.12 -3.92 -2.02
N ALA A 90 9.02 -4.82 -1.64
CA ALA A 90 10.34 -4.87 -2.26
C ALA A 90 10.84 -6.30 -2.35
N SER A 91 11.63 -6.58 -3.40
CA SER A 91 12.35 -7.86 -3.53
C SER A 91 13.76 -7.64 -3.02
N HIS A 92 14.22 -8.50 -2.13
CA HIS A 92 15.57 -8.44 -1.60
C HIS A 92 16.00 -7.03 -1.18
N PRO A 93 15.23 -6.40 -0.29
CA PRO A 93 15.58 -5.02 0.10
C PRO A 93 16.96 -4.95 0.75
N SER A 94 17.75 -3.95 0.32
CA SER A 94 19.08 -3.75 0.86
C SER A 94 19.01 -3.23 2.28
N LEU A 95 20.12 -3.32 2.99
CA LEU A 95 20.20 -2.76 4.32
C LEU A 95 19.95 -1.25 4.31
N LEU A 96 20.48 -0.57 3.30
CA LEU A 96 20.26 0.86 3.16
C LEU A 96 18.78 1.18 2.98
N LEU A 97 18.10 0.42 2.12
CA LEU A 97 16.67 0.65 1.92
C LEU A 97 15.89 0.43 3.22
N ARG A 98 16.24 -0.61 3.97
CA ARG A 98 15.58 -0.88 5.24
C ARG A 98 15.77 0.27 6.22
N GLU A 99 16.98 0.83 6.27
CA GLU A 99 17.25 1.97 7.14
C GLU A 99 16.48 3.21 6.72
N GLN A 100 16.43 3.48 5.42
CA GLN A 100 15.71 4.63 4.90
C GLN A 100 14.20 4.51 5.16
N ALA A 101 13.65 3.32 4.97
CA ALA A 101 12.24 3.08 5.22
C ALA A 101 11.90 3.25 6.71
N GLN A 102 12.77 2.76 7.58
CA GLN A 102 12.57 2.89 9.00
C GLN A 102 12.56 4.36 9.43
N LYS A 103 13.48 5.15 8.90
CA LYS A 103 13.52 6.57 9.20
C LYS A 103 12.28 7.30 8.70
N ALA A 104 11.71 6.84 7.61
CA ALA A 104 10.51 7.44 7.03
C ALA A 104 9.21 6.88 7.63
N ASP A 105 9.33 5.97 8.59
CA ASP A 105 8.20 5.30 9.22
C ASP A 105 7.38 4.51 8.18
N VAL A 106 8.07 3.82 7.30
CA VAL A 106 7.48 2.99 6.25
C VAL A 106 7.80 1.54 6.53
N LEU A 107 6.77 0.70 6.54
CA LEU A 107 6.96 -0.74 6.75
C LEU A 107 7.28 -1.40 5.43
N ILE A 108 8.28 -2.29 5.41
CA ILE A 108 8.61 -3.07 4.22
C ILE A 108 8.01 -4.46 4.33
N VAL A 109 7.34 -4.89 3.27
CA VAL A 109 6.91 -6.28 3.10
C VAL A 109 7.68 -6.84 1.91
N GLU A 110 8.38 -7.92 2.14
CA GLU A 110 9.26 -8.50 1.12
C GLU A 110 8.48 -9.43 0.21
N LYS A 111 8.76 -9.35 -1.10
CA LYS A 111 8.21 -10.28 -2.08
C LYS A 111 8.91 -11.63 -1.94
N PRO A 112 8.26 -12.73 -2.24
CA PRO A 112 6.91 -12.87 -2.77
C PRO A 112 5.84 -12.63 -1.71
N LEU A 113 4.67 -12.15 -2.14
CA LEU A 113 3.58 -11.82 -1.23
C LEU A 113 2.73 -13.06 -0.99
N LEU A 114 3.23 -13.93 -0.16
CA LEU A 114 2.60 -15.22 0.14
C LEU A 114 1.85 -15.16 1.45
N GLY A 115 0.75 -15.87 1.51
CA GLY A 115 -0.02 -15.95 2.73
C GLY A 115 -0.68 -14.63 3.08
N ASN A 116 -0.92 -14.42 4.36
CA ASN A 116 -1.66 -13.25 4.84
C ASN A 116 -0.78 -12.14 5.39
N GLY A 117 0.53 -12.19 5.14
CA GLY A 117 1.44 -11.23 5.75
C GLY A 117 1.09 -9.78 5.45
N LEU A 118 0.83 -9.48 4.18
CA LEU A 118 0.50 -8.12 3.79
C LEU A 118 -0.85 -7.70 4.38
N LEU A 119 -1.85 -8.57 4.31
CA LEU A 119 -3.17 -8.27 4.85
C LEU A 119 -3.11 -7.97 6.34
N ASP A 120 -2.35 -8.78 7.08
CA ASP A 120 -2.19 -8.58 8.51
C ASP A 120 -1.54 -7.23 8.82
N LYS A 121 -0.53 -6.84 8.03
CA LYS A 121 0.12 -5.54 8.20
C LYS A 121 -0.83 -4.40 7.94
N ILE A 122 -1.66 -4.51 6.90
CA ILE A 122 -2.66 -3.49 6.60
C ILE A 122 -3.63 -3.35 7.76
N HIS A 123 -4.14 -4.47 8.26
CA HIS A 123 -5.07 -4.45 9.39
C HIS A 123 -4.44 -3.81 10.62
N ASP A 124 -3.20 -4.16 10.92
CA ASP A 124 -2.51 -3.61 12.07
C ASP A 124 -2.34 -2.10 11.95
N MET A 125 -1.96 -1.63 10.78
CA MET A 125 -1.73 -0.21 10.57
C MET A 125 -3.01 0.60 10.63
N VAL A 126 -4.08 0.08 10.03
CA VAL A 126 -5.37 0.77 10.03
C VAL A 126 -5.96 0.78 11.43
N SER A 127 -5.91 -0.34 12.13
CA SER A 127 -6.43 -0.45 13.49
C SER A 127 -5.65 0.44 14.46
N GLY A 128 -4.33 0.50 14.27
CA GLY A 128 -3.48 1.28 15.15
C GLY A 128 -3.70 2.77 15.05
N ARG A 129 -4.33 3.24 13.98
CA ARG A 129 -4.61 4.66 13.82
C ARG A 129 -5.74 5.11 14.73
N GLY A 130 -6.51 4.15 15.13
CA GLY A 130 -7.66 4.25 15.96
C GLY A 130 -8.12 5.41 16.46
#